data_0c0a851431ede151f62737e0762919e5
#
_entry.id   0c0a851431ede151f62737e0762919e5
#
_cell.length_a   1.000
_cell.length_b   1.000
_cell.length_c   1.000
_cell.angle_alpha   90.00
_cell.angle_beta   90.00
_cell.angle_gamma   90.00
#
_symmetry.space_group_name_H-M   'P 1'
#
loop_
_entity.id
_entity.type
_entity.pdbx_description
1 polymer ?
#
loop_
_entity_poly.entity_id
_entity_poly.type
_entity_poly.pdbx_seq_one_letter_code
_entity_poly.pdbx_strand_id
1 'polypeptide(L)'
;MKIRSTALVKGFRQSAPYVNAHRGKTMVVMLGGEAIADKNFPNIISDIALLHSLGVKVVLVHGARPQINQILEKNQRDTPYHKGVRITDESSLGLVMQAAGQLQHAITARLSMSLNNTPMAGTQLNVVSGNFIISQPLGIDEGVDYCHSGRIRRIDVEGINRMLDLGSIVLLGPIASSVTGE
;
A
#
# COMPACT_ATOMS: atom_id res chain seq x y z
N MET A 1 -2.75 -0.35 -47.29
CA MET A 1 -1.64 0.44 -46.71
C MET A 1 -2.02 0.77 -45.24
N LYS A 2 -1.37 0.14 -44.25
CA LYS A 2 -1.66 0.43 -42.83
C LYS A 2 -1.14 1.84 -42.51
N ILE A 3 -2.03 2.74 -42.11
CA ILE A 3 -1.68 4.07 -41.63
C ILE A 3 -0.79 3.89 -40.39
N ARG A 4 0.49 4.18 -40.52
CA ARG A 4 1.41 4.24 -39.37
C ARG A 4 0.99 5.40 -38.49
N SER A 5 0.55 5.12 -37.27
CA SER A 5 0.20 6.15 -36.27
C SER A 5 1.49 6.86 -35.81
N THR A 6 1.88 7.91 -36.54
CA THR A 6 3.08 8.71 -36.24
C THR A 6 3.01 9.34 -34.84
N ALA A 7 1.81 9.68 -34.38
CA ALA A 7 1.58 10.26 -33.04
C ALA A 7 1.95 9.27 -31.93
N LEU A 8 1.56 7.99 -32.08
CA LEU A 8 1.85 6.94 -31.08
C LEU A 8 3.35 6.66 -30.98
N VAL A 9 4.04 6.60 -32.13
CA VAL A 9 5.50 6.43 -32.19
C VAL A 9 6.22 7.62 -31.57
N LYS A 10 5.74 8.84 -31.82
CA LYS A 10 6.30 10.06 -31.24
C LYS A 10 6.13 10.06 -29.73
N GLY A 11 4.93 9.71 -29.22
CA GLY A 11 4.66 9.59 -27.77
C GLY A 11 5.59 8.59 -27.10
N PHE A 12 5.76 7.39 -27.69
CA PHE A 12 6.67 6.38 -27.19
C PHE A 12 8.13 6.85 -27.12
N ARG A 13 8.63 7.52 -28.18
CA ARG A 13 9.98 8.09 -28.19
C ARG A 13 10.16 9.17 -27.11
N GLN A 14 9.14 9.99 -26.86
CA GLN A 14 9.17 11.01 -25.81
C GLN A 14 9.15 10.40 -24.40
N SER A 15 8.54 9.23 -24.22
CA SER A 15 8.51 8.52 -22.93
C SER A 15 9.80 7.78 -22.60
N ALA A 16 10.59 7.37 -23.61
CA ALA A 16 11.77 6.55 -23.42
C ALA A 16 12.80 7.09 -22.43
N PRO A 17 13.13 8.40 -22.40
CA PRO A 17 14.06 8.95 -21.40
C PRO A 17 13.57 8.78 -19.96
N TYR A 18 12.25 8.93 -19.72
CA TYR A 18 11.63 8.76 -18.41
C TYR A 18 11.68 7.29 -17.97
N VAL A 19 11.35 6.37 -18.87
CA VAL A 19 11.46 4.92 -18.59
C VAL A 19 12.90 4.57 -18.22
N ASN A 20 13.88 5.04 -18.96
CA ASN A 20 15.30 4.77 -18.66
C ASN A 20 15.75 5.39 -17.33
N ALA A 21 15.28 6.59 -17.00
CA ALA A 21 15.64 7.26 -15.75
C ALA A 21 15.11 6.52 -14.50
N HIS A 22 13.96 5.84 -14.62
CA HIS A 22 13.27 5.22 -13.48
C HIS A 22 13.39 3.69 -13.43
N ARG A 23 13.75 3.04 -14.53
CA ARG A 23 13.94 1.58 -14.56
C ARG A 23 14.97 1.13 -13.53
N GLY A 24 14.63 0.13 -12.74
CA GLY A 24 15.46 -0.42 -11.65
C GLY A 24 15.52 0.45 -10.40
N LYS A 25 14.88 1.63 -10.40
CA LYS A 25 14.76 2.46 -9.19
C LYS A 25 13.63 1.97 -8.31
N THR A 26 13.80 2.14 -7.00
CA THR A 26 12.74 1.87 -6.04
C THR A 26 11.91 3.12 -5.81
N MET A 27 10.59 2.99 -5.98
CA MET A 27 9.61 4.02 -5.65
C MET A 27 8.75 3.56 -4.48
N VAL A 28 8.60 4.42 -3.49
CA VAL A 28 7.66 4.26 -2.40
C VAL A 28 6.43 5.11 -2.71
N VAL A 29 5.30 4.44 -2.92
CA VAL A 29 4.02 5.10 -3.23
C VAL A 29 3.12 4.97 -2.02
N MET A 30 2.64 6.10 -1.49
CA MET A 30 1.71 6.10 -0.37
C MET A 30 0.30 6.42 -0.85
N LEU A 31 -0.65 5.55 -0.53
CA LEU A 31 -2.08 5.73 -0.79
C LEU A 31 -2.82 5.90 0.53
N GLY A 32 -3.38 7.09 0.75
CA GLY A 32 -4.30 7.32 1.87
C GLY A 32 -5.57 6.48 1.72
N GLY A 33 -6.23 6.20 2.83
CA GLY A 33 -7.49 5.46 2.82
C GLY A 33 -8.59 6.13 1.99
N GLU A 34 -8.54 7.45 1.87
CA GLU A 34 -9.44 8.27 1.05
C GLU A 34 -9.24 8.01 -0.45
N ALA A 35 -7.98 7.96 -0.90
CA ALA A 35 -7.65 7.66 -2.29
C ALA A 35 -8.08 6.24 -2.69
N ILE A 36 -8.05 5.30 -1.73
CA ILE A 36 -8.48 3.93 -1.95
C ILE A 36 -10.02 3.82 -2.02
N ALA A 37 -10.73 4.69 -1.30
CA ALA A 37 -12.18 4.78 -1.34
C ALA A 37 -12.71 5.56 -2.56
N ASP A 38 -11.85 6.27 -3.30
CA ASP A 38 -12.22 7.07 -4.45
C ASP A 38 -12.55 6.20 -5.67
N LYS A 39 -13.50 6.69 -6.49
CA LYS A 39 -13.89 6.04 -7.75
C LYS A 39 -12.74 5.87 -8.75
N ASN A 40 -11.71 6.70 -8.65
CA ASN A 40 -10.52 6.65 -9.51
C ASN A 40 -9.47 5.61 -9.05
N PHE A 41 -9.68 4.95 -7.92
CA PHE A 41 -8.74 3.96 -7.39
C PHE A 41 -8.36 2.85 -8.39
N PRO A 42 -9.28 2.29 -9.21
CA PRO A 42 -8.90 1.31 -10.23
C PRO A 42 -7.86 1.83 -11.23
N ASN A 43 -7.94 3.09 -11.63
CA ASN A 43 -6.95 3.70 -12.53
C ASN A 43 -5.58 3.85 -11.85
N ILE A 44 -5.56 4.28 -10.59
CA ILE A 44 -4.33 4.37 -9.79
C ILE A 44 -3.64 3.00 -9.71
N ILE A 45 -4.39 1.93 -9.47
CA ILE A 45 -3.86 0.56 -9.43
C ILE A 45 -3.29 0.15 -10.79
N SER A 46 -3.98 0.47 -11.88
CA SER A 46 -3.49 0.18 -13.24
C SER A 46 -2.20 0.94 -13.57
N ASP A 47 -2.08 2.19 -13.13
CA ASP A 47 -0.88 3.00 -13.31
C ASP A 47 0.31 2.44 -12.50
N ILE A 48 0.07 1.99 -11.26
CA ILE A 48 1.08 1.32 -10.43
C ILE A 48 1.56 0.03 -11.10
N ALA A 49 0.64 -0.78 -11.60
CA ALA A 49 0.96 -2.00 -12.31
C ALA A 49 1.77 -1.73 -13.60
N LEU A 50 1.43 -0.67 -14.33
CA LEU A 50 2.17 -0.22 -15.50
C LEU A 50 3.59 0.22 -15.12
N LEU A 51 3.77 1.04 -14.09
CA LEU A 51 5.10 1.45 -13.61
C LEU A 51 5.96 0.25 -13.26
N HIS A 52 5.39 -0.72 -12.54
CA HIS A 52 6.07 -1.97 -12.20
C HIS A 52 6.48 -2.75 -13.44
N SER A 53 5.60 -2.88 -14.44
CA SER A 53 5.88 -3.58 -15.70
C SER A 53 6.95 -2.89 -16.55
N LEU A 54 7.16 -1.60 -16.37
CA LEU A 54 8.26 -0.83 -16.99
C LEU A 54 9.59 -0.99 -16.26
N GLY A 55 9.63 -1.80 -15.20
CA GLY A 55 10.82 -2.15 -14.44
C GLY A 55 11.12 -1.25 -13.25
N VAL A 56 10.13 -0.49 -12.78
CA VAL A 56 10.23 0.24 -11.50
C VAL A 56 9.94 -0.74 -10.35
N LYS A 57 10.78 -0.76 -9.33
CA LYS A 57 10.56 -1.50 -8.09
C LYS A 57 9.58 -0.71 -7.21
N VAL A 58 8.47 -1.30 -6.83
CA VAL A 58 7.40 -0.58 -6.13
C VAL A 58 7.23 -1.10 -4.71
N VAL A 59 7.33 -0.19 -3.75
CA VAL A 59 6.84 -0.38 -2.38
C VAL A 59 5.55 0.44 -2.25
N LEU A 60 4.44 -0.23 -2.06
CA LEU A 60 3.13 0.39 -1.90
C LEU A 60 2.76 0.43 -0.42
N VAL A 61 2.60 1.62 0.13
CA VAL A 61 2.16 1.83 1.51
C VAL A 61 0.73 2.31 1.50
N HIS A 62 -0.16 1.66 2.25
CA HIS A 62 -1.55 2.09 2.31
C HIS A 62 -1.99 2.50 3.71
N GLY A 63 -2.81 3.55 3.77
CA GLY A 63 -3.59 3.91 4.95
C GLY A 63 -4.94 3.19 4.96
N ALA A 64 -5.66 3.27 6.08
CA ALA A 64 -6.99 2.68 6.25
C ALA A 64 -7.91 3.52 7.14
N ARG A 65 -7.59 4.80 7.38
CA ARG A 65 -8.33 5.62 8.36
C ARG A 65 -9.84 5.68 8.11
N PRO A 66 -10.35 5.98 6.89
CA PRO A 66 -11.78 6.00 6.64
C PRO A 66 -12.44 4.63 6.83
N GLN A 67 -11.77 3.56 6.41
CA GLN A 67 -12.28 2.20 6.50
C GLN A 67 -12.35 1.73 7.96
N ILE A 68 -11.32 2.09 8.76
CA ILE A 68 -11.33 1.84 10.20
C ILE A 68 -12.46 2.62 10.87
N ASN A 69 -12.64 3.92 10.55
CA ASN A 69 -13.74 4.71 11.10
C ASN A 69 -15.09 4.06 10.79
N GLN A 70 -15.30 3.65 9.54
CA GLN A 70 -16.55 3.02 9.12
C GLN A 70 -16.86 1.72 9.86
N ILE A 71 -15.85 0.87 10.12
CA ILE A 71 -16.07 -0.40 10.84
C ILE A 71 -16.32 -0.16 12.33
N LEU A 72 -15.62 0.81 12.93
CA LEU A 72 -15.83 1.20 14.32
C LEU A 72 -17.23 1.76 14.51
N GLU A 73 -17.67 2.69 13.66
CA GLU A 73 -19.00 3.28 13.69
C GLU A 73 -20.11 2.21 13.56
N LYS A 74 -19.99 1.29 12.61
CA LYS A 74 -20.93 0.16 12.46
C LYS A 74 -21.03 -0.71 13.70
N ASN A 75 -19.97 -0.82 14.49
CA ASN A 75 -19.92 -1.58 15.72
C ASN A 75 -20.18 -0.69 16.96
N GLN A 76 -20.66 0.54 16.78
CA GLN A 76 -20.96 1.48 17.86
C GLN A 76 -19.75 1.70 18.79
N ARG A 77 -18.56 1.73 18.21
CA ARG A 77 -17.31 2.00 18.92
C ARG A 77 -16.80 3.38 18.53
N ASP A 78 -16.46 4.16 19.53
CA ASP A 78 -15.75 5.42 19.36
C ASP A 78 -14.32 5.27 19.90
N THR A 79 -13.37 5.74 19.15
CA THR A 79 -11.96 5.74 19.56
C THR A 79 -11.44 7.16 19.53
N PRO A 80 -11.06 7.71 20.70
CA PRO A 80 -10.58 9.09 20.77
C PRO A 80 -9.24 9.25 20.05
N TYR A 81 -8.94 10.51 19.73
CA TYR A 81 -7.67 10.92 19.18
C TYR A 81 -6.94 11.83 20.17
N HIS A 82 -5.63 11.62 20.30
CA HIS A 82 -4.76 12.55 21.01
C HIS A 82 -3.62 12.94 20.08
N LYS A 83 -3.37 14.26 19.93
CA LYS A 83 -2.35 14.80 19.00
C LYS A 83 -2.40 14.20 17.57
N GLY A 84 -3.60 13.93 17.07
CA GLY A 84 -3.82 13.39 15.73
C GLY A 84 -3.59 11.88 15.58
N VAL A 85 -3.23 11.18 16.64
CA VAL A 85 -3.08 9.73 16.70
C VAL A 85 -4.30 9.13 17.38
N ARG A 86 -4.87 8.08 16.81
CA ARG A 86 -5.97 7.32 17.40
C ARG A 86 -5.48 6.59 18.64
N ILE A 87 -6.28 6.57 19.70
CA ILE A 87 -6.07 5.67 20.82
C ILE A 87 -6.80 4.36 20.48
N THR A 88 -6.04 3.29 20.34
CA THR A 88 -6.60 1.98 19.94
C THR A 88 -6.55 1.05 21.13
N ASP A 89 -7.67 0.89 21.81
CA ASP A 89 -7.81 -0.04 22.94
C ASP A 89 -7.94 -1.50 22.46
N GLU A 90 -7.84 -2.43 23.38
CA GLU A 90 -7.97 -3.88 23.14
C GLU A 90 -9.28 -4.23 22.42
N SER A 91 -10.37 -3.59 22.81
CA SER A 91 -11.69 -3.87 22.23
C SER A 91 -11.84 -3.38 20.79
N SER A 92 -11.10 -2.37 20.41
CA SER A 92 -11.09 -1.78 19.06
C SER A 92 -10.04 -2.40 18.14
N LEU A 93 -8.98 -2.98 18.69
CA LEU A 93 -7.86 -3.54 17.93
C LEU A 93 -8.32 -4.57 16.90
N GLY A 94 -9.19 -5.50 17.27
CA GLY A 94 -9.72 -6.51 16.36
C GLY A 94 -10.45 -5.92 15.16
N LEU A 95 -11.22 -4.85 15.36
CA LEU A 95 -11.93 -4.14 14.28
C LEU A 95 -10.95 -3.37 13.37
N VAL A 96 -9.93 -2.77 13.96
CA VAL A 96 -8.85 -2.08 13.20
C VAL A 96 -8.10 -3.08 12.32
N MET A 97 -7.73 -4.24 12.87
CA MET A 97 -7.08 -5.33 12.12
C MET A 97 -7.97 -5.87 11.00
N GLN A 98 -9.27 -6.03 11.26
CA GLN A 98 -10.24 -6.46 10.26
C GLN A 98 -10.31 -5.48 9.09
N ALA A 99 -10.44 -4.18 9.35
CA ALA A 99 -10.49 -3.15 8.32
C ALA A 99 -9.20 -3.13 7.48
N ALA A 100 -8.04 -3.16 8.14
CA ALA A 100 -6.74 -3.15 7.49
C ALA A 100 -6.52 -4.41 6.64
N GLY A 101 -6.86 -5.59 7.16
CA GLY A 101 -6.75 -6.86 6.44
C GLY A 101 -7.65 -6.95 5.22
N GLN A 102 -8.91 -6.53 5.33
CA GLN A 102 -9.84 -6.45 4.20
C GLN A 102 -9.29 -5.55 3.09
N LEU A 103 -8.75 -4.39 3.48
CA LEU A 103 -8.19 -3.44 2.52
C LEU A 103 -6.93 -3.99 1.84
N GLN A 104 -6.02 -4.60 2.59
CA GLN A 104 -4.84 -5.26 2.05
C GLN A 104 -5.20 -6.32 1.00
N HIS A 105 -6.17 -7.19 1.29
CA HIS A 105 -6.64 -8.19 0.33
C HIS A 105 -7.30 -7.57 -0.89
N ALA A 106 -8.11 -6.52 -0.71
CA ALA A 106 -8.73 -5.81 -1.83
C ALA A 106 -7.70 -5.16 -2.76
N ILE A 107 -6.64 -4.55 -2.23
CA ILE A 107 -5.53 -3.98 -3.01
C ILE A 107 -4.79 -5.10 -3.75
N THR A 108 -4.43 -6.18 -3.06
CA THR A 108 -3.75 -7.35 -3.66
C THR A 108 -4.54 -7.92 -4.81
N ALA A 109 -5.84 -8.17 -4.64
CA ALA A 109 -6.71 -8.70 -5.69
C ALA A 109 -6.78 -7.77 -6.91
N ARG A 110 -6.91 -6.46 -6.69
CA ARG A 110 -6.94 -5.48 -7.78
C ARG A 110 -5.62 -5.40 -8.55
N LEU A 111 -4.48 -5.40 -7.86
CA LEU A 111 -3.16 -5.44 -8.50
C LEU A 111 -2.99 -6.71 -9.34
N SER A 112 -3.39 -7.86 -8.81
CA SER A 112 -3.29 -9.15 -9.50
C SER A 112 -4.10 -9.20 -10.80
N MET A 113 -5.17 -8.40 -10.92
CA MET A 113 -6.07 -8.36 -12.07
C MET A 113 -5.86 -7.14 -12.97
N SER A 114 -5.03 -6.18 -12.58
CA SER A 114 -4.97 -4.85 -13.18
C SER A 114 -4.56 -4.81 -14.65
N LEU A 115 -3.82 -5.80 -15.13
CA LEU A 115 -3.33 -5.88 -16.52
C LEU A 115 -4.16 -6.79 -17.42
N ASN A 116 -5.17 -7.50 -16.92
CA ASN A 116 -5.91 -8.53 -17.66
C ASN A 116 -6.63 -8.00 -18.91
N ASN A 117 -7.10 -6.77 -18.89
CA ASN A 117 -7.80 -6.13 -20.02
C ASN A 117 -6.90 -5.17 -20.80
N THR A 118 -5.59 -5.34 -20.73
CA THR A 118 -4.59 -4.52 -21.40
C THR A 118 -3.80 -5.39 -22.40
N PRO A 119 -3.00 -4.79 -23.30
CA PRO A 119 -2.07 -5.54 -24.15
C PRO A 119 -1.05 -6.40 -23.39
N MET A 120 -0.95 -6.20 -22.07
CA MET A 120 -0.09 -6.95 -21.15
C MET A 120 -0.85 -8.08 -20.44
N ALA A 121 -2.02 -8.49 -20.93
CA ALA A 121 -2.77 -9.62 -20.39
C ALA A 121 -1.87 -10.87 -20.34
N GLY A 122 -1.87 -11.54 -19.18
CA GLY A 122 -0.97 -12.68 -18.92
C GLY A 122 0.31 -12.32 -18.15
N THR A 123 0.62 -11.04 -17.95
CA THR A 123 1.68 -10.62 -17.01
C THR A 123 1.22 -10.89 -15.58
N GLN A 124 1.96 -11.72 -14.86
CA GLN A 124 1.68 -11.97 -13.46
C GLN A 124 2.35 -10.91 -12.60
N LEU A 125 1.57 -10.25 -11.75
CA LEU A 125 2.05 -9.33 -10.73
C LEU A 125 2.04 -10.05 -9.38
N ASN A 126 3.22 -10.27 -8.82
CA ASN A 126 3.34 -10.81 -7.47
C ASN A 126 3.26 -9.66 -6.46
N VAL A 127 2.33 -9.75 -5.53
CA VAL A 127 2.18 -8.78 -4.44
C VAL A 127 2.47 -9.50 -3.14
N VAL A 128 3.44 -9.01 -2.38
CA VAL A 128 3.86 -9.60 -1.12
C VAL A 128 3.64 -8.63 0.03
N SER A 129 3.08 -9.16 1.10
CA SER A 129 2.97 -8.48 2.40
C SER A 129 3.61 -9.38 3.45
N GLY A 130 4.13 -8.79 4.51
CA GLY A 130 4.78 -9.57 5.58
C GLY A 130 5.19 -8.69 6.75
N ASN A 131 5.96 -9.27 7.65
CA ASN A 131 6.46 -8.64 8.87
C ASN A 131 7.71 -7.77 8.64
N PHE A 132 7.74 -7.02 7.56
CA PHE A 132 8.86 -6.13 7.23
C PHE A 132 8.99 -4.93 8.18
N ILE A 133 7.91 -4.63 8.91
CA ILE A 133 7.86 -3.53 9.87
C ILE A 133 7.70 -4.12 11.28
N ILE A 134 8.60 -3.76 12.17
CA ILE A 134 8.48 -4.03 13.60
C ILE A 134 8.09 -2.73 14.29
N SER A 135 7.01 -2.77 15.04
CA SER A 135 6.48 -1.65 15.81
C SER A 135 6.97 -1.67 17.26
N GLN A 136 6.73 -0.56 17.94
CA GLN A 136 6.78 -0.44 19.39
C GLN A 136 5.63 0.44 19.85
N PRO A 137 5.08 0.23 21.07
CA PRO A 137 4.05 1.08 21.62
C PRO A 137 4.48 2.54 21.68
N LEU A 138 3.52 3.45 21.53
CA LEU A 138 3.74 4.88 21.83
C LEU A 138 3.88 5.10 23.33
N GLY A 139 3.19 4.29 24.13
CA GLY A 139 3.17 4.40 25.57
C GLY A 139 2.27 5.54 26.07
N ILE A 140 2.65 6.17 27.17
CA ILE A 140 1.92 7.26 27.78
C ILE A 140 2.57 8.59 27.43
N ASP A 141 1.79 9.55 26.92
CA ASP A 141 2.22 10.92 26.63
C ASP A 141 1.24 11.90 27.26
N GLU A 142 1.75 12.84 28.07
CA GLU A 142 0.94 13.82 28.81
C GLU A 142 -0.21 13.19 29.62
N GLY A 143 0.01 12.00 30.19
CA GLY A 143 -0.99 11.27 30.97
C GLY A 143 -2.02 10.50 30.15
N VAL A 144 -1.91 10.49 28.83
CA VAL A 144 -2.77 9.72 27.91
C VAL A 144 -2.05 8.46 27.45
N ASP A 145 -2.63 7.29 27.74
CA ASP A 145 -2.15 6.01 27.24
C ASP A 145 -2.68 5.76 25.81
N TYR A 146 -1.78 5.53 24.86
CA TYR A 146 -2.12 5.22 23.48
C TYR A 146 -2.51 3.76 23.23
N CYS A 147 -2.44 2.93 24.25
CA CYS A 147 -2.75 1.48 24.19
C CYS A 147 -1.98 0.78 23.06
N HIS A 148 -2.69 0.17 22.09
CA HIS A 148 -2.08 -0.54 20.95
C HIS A 148 -1.65 0.37 19.80
N SER A 149 -1.78 1.67 19.91
CA SER A 149 -1.22 2.57 18.88
C SER A 149 0.28 2.66 19.04
N GLY A 150 0.98 2.43 17.96
CA GLY A 150 2.43 2.29 17.95
C GLY A 150 3.14 3.20 16.95
N ARG A 151 4.45 3.13 16.99
CA ARG A 151 5.35 3.73 16.01
C ARG A 151 6.32 2.68 15.48
N ILE A 152 6.89 2.97 14.32
CA ILE A 152 7.89 2.09 13.71
C ILE A 152 9.14 2.07 14.57
N ARG A 153 9.57 0.87 14.98
CA ARG A 153 10.83 0.62 15.66
C ARG A 153 11.94 0.26 14.68
N ARG A 154 11.64 -0.62 13.71
CA ARG A 154 12.59 -1.11 12.72
C ARG A 154 11.88 -1.49 11.43
N ILE A 155 12.57 -1.29 10.31
CA ILE A 155 12.15 -1.77 8.99
C ILE A 155 13.20 -2.79 8.51
N ASP A 156 12.74 -3.95 8.04
CA ASP A 156 13.58 -4.95 7.37
C ASP A 156 13.82 -4.55 5.91
N VAL A 157 14.75 -3.62 5.72
CA VAL A 157 15.09 -3.09 4.40
C VAL A 157 15.67 -4.18 3.48
N GLU A 158 16.44 -5.11 4.05
CA GLU A 158 17.02 -6.22 3.27
C GLU A 158 15.95 -7.19 2.79
N GLY A 159 14.98 -7.52 3.64
CA GLY A 159 13.83 -8.34 3.28
C GLY A 159 12.98 -7.69 2.18
N ILE A 160 12.70 -6.40 2.31
CA ILE A 160 11.99 -5.63 1.26
C ILE A 160 12.77 -5.68 -0.05
N ASN A 161 14.06 -5.37 -0.04
CA ASN A 161 14.88 -5.38 -1.25
C ASN A 161 14.92 -6.75 -1.92
N ARG A 162 15.03 -7.84 -1.16
CA ARG A 162 14.96 -9.20 -1.72
C ARG A 162 13.65 -9.45 -2.48
N MET A 163 12.52 -9.02 -1.92
CA MET A 163 11.21 -9.18 -2.60
C MET A 163 11.13 -8.32 -3.87
N LEU A 164 11.64 -7.10 -3.82
CA LEU A 164 11.70 -6.21 -4.98
C LEU A 164 12.62 -6.78 -6.09
N ASP A 165 13.74 -7.40 -5.72
CA ASP A 165 14.67 -8.03 -6.66
C ASP A 165 14.09 -9.28 -7.32
N LEU A 166 13.17 -9.98 -6.63
CA LEU A 166 12.39 -11.08 -7.18
C LEU A 166 11.22 -10.59 -8.06
N GLY A 167 11.11 -9.28 -8.31
CA GLY A 167 10.06 -8.72 -9.16
C GLY A 167 8.68 -8.64 -8.48
N SER A 168 8.63 -8.62 -7.15
CA SER A 168 7.38 -8.43 -6.42
C SER A 168 7.12 -6.95 -6.10
N ILE A 169 5.84 -6.59 -6.02
CA ILE A 169 5.40 -5.34 -5.38
C ILE A 169 5.31 -5.63 -3.88
N VAL A 170 5.98 -4.83 -3.05
CA VAL A 170 5.86 -4.95 -1.59
C VAL A 170 4.73 -4.07 -1.10
N LEU A 171 3.72 -4.67 -0.47
CA LEU A 171 2.55 -3.99 0.06
C LEU A 171 2.64 -3.90 1.59
N LEU A 172 2.64 -2.69 2.12
CA LEU A 172 2.73 -2.39 3.54
C LEU A 172 1.45 -1.69 4.02
N GLY A 173 0.85 -2.20 5.07
CA GLY A 173 -0.36 -1.64 5.68
C GLY A 173 -0.10 -0.90 7.00
N PRO A 174 -1.16 -0.40 7.63
CA PRO A 174 -1.06 0.34 8.89
C PRO A 174 -0.93 -0.54 10.14
N ILE A 175 -0.87 -1.85 9.98
CA ILE A 175 -0.72 -2.81 11.09
C ILE A 175 0.68 -3.39 11.05
N ALA A 176 1.31 -3.45 12.20
CA ALA A 176 2.62 -4.08 12.38
C ALA A 176 2.68 -4.73 13.77
N SER A 177 3.48 -5.77 13.91
CA SER A 177 3.65 -6.45 15.17
C SER A 177 4.82 -5.87 15.97
N SER A 178 4.72 -5.92 17.29
CA SER A 178 5.82 -5.62 18.19
C SER A 178 6.82 -6.79 18.26
N VAL A 179 7.93 -6.60 18.96
CA VAL A 179 8.91 -7.68 19.21
C VAL A 179 8.37 -8.74 20.18
N THR A 180 7.29 -8.45 20.91
CA THR A 180 6.60 -9.36 21.83
C THR A 180 5.46 -10.13 21.14
N GLY A 181 5.18 -9.82 19.88
CA GLY A 181 4.15 -10.49 19.10
C GLY A 181 2.76 -9.87 19.20
N GLU A 182 2.67 -8.70 19.84
CA GLU A 182 1.43 -7.91 19.91
C GLU A 182 1.19 -7.11 18.63
#